data_50f937ef5c59354db9e2a3e7505fad50
#
_entry.id   50f937ef5c59354db9e2a3e7505fad50
#
_cell.length_a   1.000
_cell.length_b   1.000
_cell.length_c   1.000
_cell.angle_alpha   90.00
_cell.angle_beta   90.00
_cell.angle_gamma   90.00
#
_symmetry.space_group_name_H-M   'P 1'
#
loop_
_entity.id
_entity.type
_entity.pdbx_description
1 polymer ?
#
loop_
_entity_poly.entity_id
_entity_poly.type
_entity_poly.pdbx_seq_one_letter_code
_entity_poly.pdbx_strand_id
1 'polypeptide(L)'
;MELSTLERKKVICTHCNAGHARTYLISDGIELSYFTLTSETTKFCHAPLPHVIEINYCRAGRIGWKLGNDASVYLGPGDFCIHTMETCAHSQVTLPTGSYEGMTICIDLETLAKQPPELLAGTELTLEPLLDKFCKNHIFSSFAGNEKTDAIFQGFYDQPQAFQQPYRIIKTWELLLYLGKMNPQRTQRLNEYQAEQVTLIRQIHAQLIQNLDKRFTIEELSRQYLINTTTLKNGFKAIYGASIAAHVKMHRMEYAAKCLRETSAPVTTIAKEVGYDSQSKFTSAFKDIYHMTPREYRQQHS
;
A
#
# COMPACT_ATOMS: atom_id res chain seq x y z
N MET A 1 -22.31 -20.05 15.38
CA MET A 1 -20.99 -20.16 14.70
C MET A 1 -19.99 -19.66 15.71
N GLU A 2 -19.16 -20.52 16.27
CA GLU A 2 -18.14 -20.09 17.23
C GLU A 2 -17.09 -19.26 16.51
N LEU A 3 -16.77 -18.08 17.08
CA LEU A 3 -15.69 -17.23 16.58
C LEU A 3 -14.37 -18.01 16.61
N SER A 4 -13.55 -17.89 15.58
CA SER A 4 -12.21 -18.49 15.55
C SER A 4 -11.35 -17.98 16.71
N THR A 5 -10.28 -18.69 17.06
CA THR A 5 -9.37 -18.26 18.13
C THR A 5 -8.77 -16.87 17.83
N LEU A 6 -8.53 -16.57 16.55
CA LEU A 6 -8.04 -15.25 16.10
C LEU A 6 -9.11 -14.17 16.17
N GLU A 7 -10.37 -14.47 15.82
CA GLU A 7 -11.49 -13.52 15.97
C GLU A 7 -11.74 -13.15 17.45
N ARG A 8 -11.61 -14.10 18.38
CA ARG A 8 -11.72 -13.81 19.83
C ARG A 8 -10.55 -12.95 20.34
N LYS A 9 -9.39 -13.02 19.69
CA LYS A 9 -8.19 -12.24 20.04
C LYS A 9 -8.14 -10.87 19.32
N LYS A 10 -8.83 -10.70 18.19
CA LYS A 10 -8.94 -9.43 17.47
C LYS A 10 -10.01 -8.53 18.10
N VAL A 11 -9.63 -7.62 18.95
CA VAL A 11 -10.44 -6.42 19.19
C VAL A 11 -10.21 -5.51 17.98
N ILE A 12 -10.97 -5.73 16.90
CA ILE A 12 -10.97 -4.80 15.76
C ILE A 12 -11.46 -3.48 16.31
N CYS A 13 -10.66 -2.44 16.18
CA CYS A 13 -11.08 -1.09 16.53
C CYS A 13 -12.22 -0.70 15.57
N THR A 14 -13.46 -0.80 16.07
CA THR A 14 -14.72 -0.56 15.34
C THR A 14 -14.92 0.91 14.91
N HIS A 15 -13.90 1.75 15.06
CA HIS A 15 -13.94 3.17 14.70
C HIS A 15 -13.40 3.47 13.29
N CYS A 16 -13.08 2.45 12.49
CA CYS A 16 -12.69 2.65 11.09
C CYS A 16 -13.94 2.66 10.18
N ASN A 17 -14.64 3.78 10.11
CA ASN A 17 -15.68 4.02 9.09
C ASN A 17 -15.11 4.14 7.65
N ALA A 18 -13.86 3.74 7.43
CA ALA A 18 -13.06 4.08 6.27
C ALA A 18 -12.84 2.92 5.29
N GLY A 19 -13.59 1.80 5.41
CA GLY A 19 -13.37 0.72 4.45
C GLY A 19 -14.13 -0.57 4.75
N HIS A 20 -13.93 -1.55 3.87
CA HIS A 20 -14.51 -2.88 3.98
C HIS A 20 -13.42 -3.92 4.21
N ALA A 21 -13.69 -4.87 5.12
CA ALA A 21 -12.88 -6.05 5.34
C ALA A 21 -13.73 -7.31 5.16
N ARG A 22 -13.17 -8.36 4.52
CA ARG A 22 -13.76 -9.68 4.43
C ARG A 22 -12.75 -10.72 4.86
N THR A 23 -13.06 -11.48 5.89
CA THR A 23 -12.17 -12.49 6.47
C THR A 23 -12.67 -13.90 6.14
N TYR A 24 -11.73 -14.78 5.84
CA TYR A 24 -11.93 -16.19 5.50
C TYR A 24 -11.02 -17.06 6.36
N LEU A 25 -11.57 -18.10 6.94
CA LEU A 25 -10.79 -19.15 7.60
C LEU A 25 -10.13 -20.02 6.52
N ILE A 26 -8.82 -20.19 6.60
CA ILE A 26 -8.05 -21.06 5.70
C ILE A 26 -7.84 -22.43 6.32
N SER A 27 -7.43 -22.46 7.58
CA SER A 27 -7.32 -23.63 8.44
C SER A 27 -7.31 -23.16 9.90
N ASP A 28 -7.32 -24.07 10.84
CA ASP A 28 -7.13 -23.72 12.25
C ASP A 28 -5.80 -22.95 12.41
N GLY A 29 -5.90 -21.75 13.00
CA GLY A 29 -4.75 -20.85 13.19
C GLY A 29 -4.32 -20.03 11.97
N ILE A 30 -5.00 -20.14 10.80
CA ILE A 30 -4.72 -19.29 9.62
C ILE A 30 -5.97 -18.59 9.11
N GLU A 31 -5.94 -17.27 9.07
CA GLU A 31 -7.00 -16.42 8.51
C GLU A 31 -6.48 -15.54 7.40
N LEU A 32 -7.31 -15.34 6.38
CA LEU A 32 -7.07 -14.41 5.27
C LEU A 32 -8.11 -13.31 5.29
N SER A 33 -7.70 -12.06 5.33
CA SER A 33 -8.56 -10.89 5.24
C SER A 33 -8.24 -10.05 4.02
N TYR A 34 -9.26 -9.65 3.26
CA TYR A 34 -9.15 -8.65 2.20
C TYR A 34 -9.62 -7.30 2.74
N PHE A 35 -8.91 -6.25 2.37
CA PHE A 35 -9.19 -4.88 2.79
C PHE A 35 -9.34 -3.97 1.58
N THR A 36 -10.34 -3.07 1.64
CA THR A 36 -10.45 -1.89 0.79
C THR A 36 -10.65 -0.70 1.71
N LEU A 37 -9.68 0.21 1.74
CA LEU A 37 -9.66 1.40 2.59
C LEU A 37 -9.67 2.66 1.73
N THR A 38 -10.39 3.71 2.18
CA THR A 38 -10.57 4.97 1.43
C THR A 38 -10.41 6.23 2.31
N SER A 39 -9.59 6.16 3.35
CA SER A 39 -9.33 7.28 4.25
C SER A 39 -7.87 7.68 4.23
N GLU A 40 -7.54 8.94 4.49
CA GLU A 40 -6.14 9.40 4.54
C GLU A 40 -5.35 8.78 5.69
N THR A 41 -6.02 8.52 6.82
CA THR A 41 -5.39 7.92 8.01
C THR A 41 -6.36 6.98 8.70
N THR A 42 -5.83 5.87 9.22
CA THR A 42 -6.59 4.96 10.09
C THR A 42 -5.69 4.46 11.19
N LYS A 43 -6.28 4.06 12.32
CA LYS A 43 -5.56 3.44 13.44
C LYS A 43 -6.01 2.01 13.56
N PHE A 44 -5.06 1.09 13.60
CA PHE A 44 -5.31 -0.28 14.00
C PHE A 44 -4.93 -0.43 15.47
N CYS A 45 -5.88 -0.89 16.28
CA CYS A 45 -5.67 -1.24 17.68
C CYS A 45 -6.17 -2.65 17.90
N HIS A 46 -5.29 -3.52 18.36
CA HIS A 46 -5.62 -4.90 18.74
C HIS A 46 -4.69 -5.34 19.89
N ALA A 47 -5.01 -6.45 20.51
CA ALA A 47 -4.13 -7.01 21.54
C ALA A 47 -2.75 -7.36 20.94
N PRO A 48 -1.63 -7.10 21.62
CA PRO A 48 -0.32 -7.53 21.18
C PRO A 48 -0.24 -9.06 21.25
N LEU A 49 -0.01 -9.72 20.11
CA LEU A 49 0.08 -11.17 19.99
C LEU A 49 1.45 -11.54 19.39
N PRO A 50 2.45 -11.88 20.20
CA PRO A 50 3.82 -12.13 19.73
C PRO A 50 3.93 -13.40 18.88
N HIS A 51 3.02 -14.38 19.06
CA HIS A 51 3.02 -15.64 18.32
C HIS A 51 2.16 -15.60 17.05
N VAL A 52 1.56 -14.46 16.72
CA VAL A 52 0.80 -14.29 15.49
C VAL A 52 1.61 -13.48 14.50
N ILE A 53 1.96 -14.11 13.37
CA ILE A 53 2.58 -13.44 12.22
C ILE A 53 1.49 -12.87 11.33
N GLU A 54 1.69 -11.66 10.85
CA GLU A 54 0.91 -11.03 9.78
C GLU A 54 1.76 -10.88 8.52
N ILE A 55 1.19 -11.32 7.39
CA ILE A 55 1.72 -11.09 6.04
C ILE A 55 0.76 -10.14 5.35
N ASN A 56 1.19 -8.92 5.09
CA ASN A 56 0.37 -7.91 4.41
C ASN A 56 0.87 -7.72 2.98
N TYR A 57 -0.05 -7.69 2.02
CA TYR A 57 0.22 -7.45 0.60
C TYR A 57 -0.60 -6.27 0.09
N CYS A 58 0.02 -5.37 -0.65
CA CYS A 58 -0.64 -4.25 -1.32
C CYS A 58 -0.96 -4.61 -2.77
N ARG A 59 -2.25 -4.67 -3.13
CA ARG A 59 -2.72 -4.90 -4.51
C ARG A 59 -2.80 -3.60 -5.29
N ALA A 60 -3.39 -2.57 -4.68
CA ALA A 60 -3.57 -1.27 -5.31
C ALA A 60 -3.55 -0.14 -4.28
N GLY A 61 -3.29 1.08 -4.74
CA GLY A 61 -3.12 2.23 -3.85
C GLY A 61 -1.80 2.19 -3.09
N ARG A 62 -1.78 2.75 -1.88
CA ARG A 62 -0.58 2.74 -1.02
C ARG A 62 -0.97 2.77 0.45
N ILE A 63 -0.16 2.08 1.25
CA ILE A 63 -0.30 2.04 2.69
C ILE A 63 1.05 2.27 3.36
N GLY A 64 1.09 3.10 4.39
CA GLY A 64 2.27 3.39 5.18
C GLY A 64 2.06 3.06 6.64
N TRP A 65 3.03 2.38 7.26
CA TRP A 65 3.07 2.09 8.70
C TRP A 65 4.11 2.95 9.39
N LYS A 66 3.73 3.55 10.52
CA LYS A 66 4.69 4.14 11.44
C LYS A 66 5.24 3.03 12.34
N LEU A 67 6.57 2.89 12.35
CA LEU A 67 7.30 1.89 13.13
C LEU A 67 7.64 2.43 14.53
N GLY A 68 7.98 1.53 15.45
CA GLY A 68 8.32 1.88 16.84
C GLY A 68 9.59 2.76 16.99
N ASN A 69 10.44 2.83 15.97
CA ASN A 69 11.65 3.67 15.92
C ASN A 69 11.42 5.04 15.25
N ASP A 70 10.16 5.50 15.19
CA ASP A 70 9.72 6.72 14.49
C ASP A 70 9.97 6.73 12.96
N ALA A 71 10.46 5.65 12.39
CA ALA A 71 10.52 5.49 10.94
C ALA A 71 9.14 5.09 10.38
N SER A 72 9.01 5.23 9.08
CA SER A 72 7.83 4.77 8.33
C SER A 72 8.25 3.97 7.12
N VAL A 73 7.47 2.94 6.79
CA VAL A 73 7.61 2.16 5.57
C VAL A 73 6.33 2.26 4.75
N TYR A 74 6.47 2.26 3.42
CA TYR A 74 5.34 2.40 2.51
C TYR A 74 5.32 1.24 1.52
N LEU A 75 4.20 0.50 1.49
CA LEU A 75 3.92 -0.51 0.50
C LEU A 75 3.14 0.10 -0.66
N GLY A 76 3.57 -0.19 -1.87
CA GLY A 76 2.84 0.05 -3.10
C GLY A 76 2.38 -1.26 -3.75
N PRO A 77 1.72 -1.19 -4.91
CA PRO A 77 1.25 -2.38 -5.61
C PRO A 77 2.38 -3.39 -5.85
N GLY A 78 2.13 -4.65 -5.47
CA GLY A 78 3.10 -5.75 -5.52
C GLY A 78 3.93 -5.92 -4.25
N ASP A 79 4.11 -4.87 -3.44
CA ASP A 79 4.92 -4.93 -2.22
C ASP A 79 4.21 -5.70 -1.10
N PHE A 80 5.01 -6.31 -0.22
CA PHE A 80 4.48 -7.03 0.94
C PHE A 80 5.38 -6.84 2.18
N CYS A 81 4.81 -7.07 3.35
CA CYS A 81 5.55 -7.06 4.60
C CYS A 81 5.15 -8.22 5.51
N ILE A 82 6.05 -8.54 6.44
CA ILE A 82 5.88 -9.59 7.43
C ILE A 82 6.30 -9.04 8.78
N HIS A 83 5.43 -9.16 9.77
CA HIS A 83 5.68 -8.74 11.15
C HIS A 83 4.79 -9.53 12.12
N THR A 84 5.00 -9.37 13.42
CA THR A 84 4.09 -9.93 14.42
C THR A 84 2.95 -8.96 14.72
N MET A 85 1.80 -9.48 15.19
CA MET A 85 0.72 -8.64 15.70
C MET A 85 1.12 -7.83 16.94
N GLU A 86 2.17 -8.20 17.64
CA GLU A 86 2.74 -7.38 18.71
C GLU A 86 3.36 -6.09 18.15
N THR A 87 4.11 -6.19 17.05
CA THR A 87 4.80 -5.05 16.43
C THR A 87 3.82 -3.99 15.90
N CYS A 88 2.63 -4.39 15.48
CA CYS A 88 1.62 -3.49 14.90
C CYS A 88 0.43 -3.19 15.83
N ALA A 89 0.43 -3.65 17.08
CA ALA A 89 -0.71 -3.59 18.01
C ALA A 89 -1.32 -2.18 18.20
N HIS A 90 -0.51 -1.14 18.07
CA HIS A 90 -0.92 0.26 18.17
C HIS A 90 -0.43 1.09 16.97
N SER A 91 -0.41 0.50 15.78
CA SER A 91 0.14 1.17 14.61
C SER A 91 -0.79 2.25 14.07
N GLN A 92 -0.19 3.37 13.70
CA GLN A 92 -0.84 4.39 12.88
C GLN A 92 -0.54 4.11 11.42
N VAL A 93 -1.60 3.98 10.64
CA VAL A 93 -1.53 3.71 9.21
C VAL A 93 -1.97 4.95 8.44
N THR A 94 -1.30 5.22 7.34
CA THR A 94 -1.61 6.32 6.43
C THR A 94 -1.82 5.80 5.02
N LEU A 95 -2.76 6.41 4.29
CA LEU A 95 -3.03 6.11 2.88
C LEU A 95 -2.66 7.34 2.04
N PRO A 96 -1.41 7.50 1.61
CA PRO A 96 -0.93 8.73 0.97
C PRO A 96 -1.61 9.05 -0.34
N THR A 97 -2.20 8.05 -1.01
CA THR A 97 -2.97 8.19 -2.25
C THR A 97 -4.49 8.16 -2.03
N GLY A 98 -4.94 8.26 -0.76
CA GLY A 98 -6.35 8.26 -0.39
C GLY A 98 -7.04 6.91 -0.46
N SER A 99 -6.37 5.85 -0.96
CA SER A 99 -6.95 4.52 -1.09
C SER A 99 -5.92 3.42 -0.92
N TYR A 100 -6.39 2.24 -0.49
CA TYR A 100 -5.62 1.00 -0.40
C TYR A 100 -6.53 -0.19 -0.64
N GLU A 101 -6.07 -1.11 -1.45
CA GLU A 101 -6.62 -2.44 -1.62
C GLU A 101 -5.52 -3.47 -1.39
N GLY A 102 -5.79 -4.45 -0.54
CA GLY A 102 -4.79 -5.46 -0.22
C GLY A 102 -5.35 -6.61 0.59
N MET A 103 -4.47 -7.45 1.09
CA MET A 103 -4.85 -8.55 1.96
C MET A 103 -3.85 -8.74 3.09
N THR A 104 -4.32 -9.38 4.15
CA THR A 104 -3.51 -9.80 5.30
C THR A 104 -3.76 -11.28 5.55
N ILE A 105 -2.69 -12.06 5.70
CA ILE A 105 -2.74 -13.42 6.21
C ILE A 105 -2.22 -13.38 7.64
N CYS A 106 -3.05 -13.81 8.60
CA CYS A 106 -2.69 -13.97 10.01
C CYS A 106 -2.43 -15.43 10.30
N ILE A 107 -1.32 -15.75 10.96
CA ILE A 107 -0.86 -17.10 11.26
C ILE A 107 -0.58 -17.21 12.76
N ASP A 108 -1.41 -17.96 13.49
CA ASP A 108 -1.21 -18.26 14.90
C ASP A 108 -0.28 -19.49 15.04
N LEU A 109 0.97 -19.23 15.32
CA LEU A 109 2.02 -20.27 15.42
C LEU A 109 1.76 -21.24 16.56
N GLU A 110 1.16 -20.81 17.69
CA GLU A 110 0.83 -21.69 18.82
C GLU A 110 -0.26 -22.70 18.44
N THR A 111 -1.27 -22.27 17.68
CA THR A 111 -2.33 -23.15 17.19
C THR A 111 -1.77 -24.17 16.20
N LEU A 112 -0.92 -23.73 15.26
CA LEU A 112 -0.32 -24.61 14.26
C LEU A 112 0.71 -25.58 14.86
N ALA A 113 1.42 -25.19 15.92
CA ALA A 113 2.34 -26.08 16.62
C ALA A 113 1.62 -27.24 17.31
N LYS A 114 0.38 -27.02 17.79
CA LYS A 114 -0.44 -28.08 18.41
C LYS A 114 -1.02 -29.07 17.40
N GLN A 115 -1.32 -28.59 16.19
CA GLN A 115 -1.87 -29.39 15.08
C GLN A 115 -1.15 -29.03 13.77
N PRO A 116 0.08 -29.56 13.58
CA PRO A 116 0.83 -29.28 12.36
C PRO A 116 0.09 -29.79 11.14
N PRO A 117 -0.02 -28.96 10.07
CA PRO A 117 -0.71 -29.39 8.86
C PRO A 117 0.00 -30.56 8.19
N GLU A 118 -0.76 -31.60 7.81
CA GLU A 118 -0.23 -32.78 7.11
C GLU A 118 0.56 -32.41 5.83
N LEU A 119 0.14 -31.35 5.15
CA LEU A 119 0.81 -30.82 3.95
C LEU A 119 2.28 -30.46 4.20
N LEU A 120 2.65 -30.12 5.42
CA LEU A 120 4.02 -29.76 5.80
C LEU A 120 4.80 -30.98 6.31
N ALA A 121 4.16 -32.14 6.45
CA ALA A 121 4.82 -33.38 6.90
C ALA A 121 5.94 -33.75 5.90
N GLY A 122 7.14 -33.98 6.42
CA GLY A 122 8.32 -34.29 5.61
C GLY A 122 8.97 -33.06 4.92
N THR A 123 8.48 -31.85 5.16
CA THR A 123 9.20 -30.62 4.78
C THR A 123 10.06 -30.15 5.97
N GLU A 124 11.19 -29.48 5.69
CA GLU A 124 11.98 -28.77 6.69
C GLU A 124 11.31 -27.47 7.16
N LEU A 125 10.09 -27.18 6.67
CA LEU A 125 9.34 -25.99 6.99
C LEU A 125 8.64 -26.19 8.35
N THR A 126 9.32 -25.83 9.41
CA THR A 126 8.69 -25.55 10.69
C THR A 126 8.31 -24.06 10.72
N LEU A 127 7.16 -23.73 11.28
CA LEU A 127 6.65 -22.36 11.22
C LEU A 127 7.37 -21.42 12.22
N GLU A 128 7.94 -21.97 13.30
CA GLU A 128 8.75 -21.21 14.25
C GLU A 128 9.97 -20.52 13.60
N PRO A 129 10.74 -21.14 12.70
CA PRO A 129 11.81 -20.47 11.96
C PRO A 129 11.35 -19.30 11.10
N LEU A 130 10.06 -19.20 10.71
CA LEU A 130 9.56 -18.02 10.01
C LEU A 130 9.56 -16.80 10.92
N LEU A 131 9.22 -16.96 12.20
CA LEU A 131 9.28 -15.87 13.17
C LEU A 131 10.71 -15.35 13.30
N ASP A 132 11.69 -16.25 13.54
CA ASP A 132 13.10 -15.87 13.65
C ASP A 132 13.64 -15.26 12.36
N LYS A 133 13.20 -15.76 11.22
CA LYS A 133 13.67 -15.35 9.91
C LYS A 133 13.21 -13.95 9.50
N PHE A 134 11.96 -13.59 9.83
CA PHE A 134 11.35 -12.35 9.36
C PHE A 134 11.05 -11.35 10.48
N CYS A 135 10.88 -11.79 11.72
CA CYS A 135 10.37 -10.98 12.82
C CYS A 135 11.31 -10.91 14.03
N LYS A 136 12.54 -11.49 13.94
CA LYS A 136 13.51 -11.47 15.04
C LYS A 136 13.76 -10.05 15.53
N ASN A 137 13.77 -9.87 16.86
CA ASN A 137 13.93 -8.56 17.53
C ASN A 137 12.82 -7.54 17.15
N HIS A 138 11.58 -7.99 16.98
CA HIS A 138 10.44 -7.15 16.62
C HIS A 138 10.63 -6.37 15.30
N ILE A 139 11.38 -6.95 14.36
CA ILE A 139 11.63 -6.34 13.06
C ILE A 139 10.35 -6.40 12.21
N PHE A 140 10.04 -5.28 11.57
CA PHE A 140 9.07 -5.17 10.50
C PHE A 140 9.80 -5.42 9.17
N SER A 141 9.63 -6.61 8.60
CA SER A 141 10.29 -6.96 7.34
C SER A 141 9.42 -6.60 6.15
N SER A 142 9.89 -5.70 5.30
CA SER A 142 9.16 -5.22 4.11
C SER A 142 9.97 -5.45 2.84
N PHE A 143 9.30 -5.90 1.77
CA PHE A 143 9.94 -6.35 0.54
C PHE A 143 9.23 -5.77 -0.68
N ALA A 144 10.01 -5.42 -1.70
CA ALA A 144 9.50 -5.14 -3.03
C ALA A 144 8.99 -6.43 -3.68
N GLY A 145 7.88 -6.32 -4.39
CA GLY A 145 7.34 -7.42 -5.21
C GLY A 145 8.28 -7.83 -6.33
N ASN A 146 8.10 -9.05 -6.82
CA ASN A 146 8.79 -9.61 -7.96
C ASN A 146 7.87 -10.59 -8.69
N GLU A 147 8.24 -11.04 -9.89
CA GLU A 147 7.42 -11.94 -10.72
C GLU A 147 6.89 -13.17 -9.98
N LYS A 148 7.67 -13.76 -9.06
CA LYS A 148 7.24 -14.94 -8.30
C LYS A 148 6.21 -14.59 -7.24
N THR A 149 6.45 -13.53 -6.46
CA THR A 149 5.49 -13.06 -5.45
C THR A 149 4.22 -12.56 -6.11
N ASP A 150 4.31 -11.86 -7.25
CA ASP A 150 3.16 -11.40 -8.01
C ASP A 150 2.29 -12.56 -8.48
N ALA A 151 2.89 -13.64 -9.02
CA ALA A 151 2.15 -14.83 -9.44
C ALA A 151 1.43 -15.53 -8.28
N ILE A 152 2.04 -15.56 -7.08
CA ILE A 152 1.42 -16.13 -5.89
C ILE A 152 0.25 -15.24 -5.43
N PHE A 153 0.49 -13.93 -5.24
CA PHE A 153 -0.50 -13.01 -4.67
C PHE A 153 -1.68 -12.76 -5.61
N GLN A 154 -1.46 -12.65 -6.92
CA GLN A 154 -2.56 -12.52 -7.90
C GLN A 154 -3.51 -13.72 -7.87
N GLY A 155 -2.99 -14.93 -7.64
CA GLY A 155 -3.81 -16.12 -7.54
C GLY A 155 -4.86 -16.11 -6.41
N PHE A 156 -4.77 -15.20 -5.45
CA PHE A 156 -5.80 -14.99 -4.42
C PHE A 156 -7.02 -14.21 -4.93
N TYR A 157 -6.89 -13.47 -6.02
CA TYR A 157 -7.92 -12.55 -6.53
C TYR A 157 -8.59 -13.07 -7.82
N ASP A 158 -7.82 -13.60 -8.75
CA ASP A 158 -8.25 -13.83 -10.12
C ASP A 158 -8.90 -15.22 -10.32
N GLN A 159 -9.82 -15.60 -9.39
CA GLN A 159 -10.46 -16.91 -9.45
C GLN A 159 -11.99 -16.79 -9.57
N PRO A 160 -12.66 -17.64 -10.39
CA PRO A 160 -14.11 -17.74 -10.40
C PRO A 160 -14.65 -18.03 -9.00
N GLN A 161 -15.83 -17.48 -8.67
CA GLN A 161 -16.39 -17.54 -7.31
C GLN A 161 -16.45 -18.95 -6.74
N ALA A 162 -16.80 -19.95 -7.56
CA ALA A 162 -16.90 -21.36 -7.14
C ALA A 162 -15.55 -21.97 -6.70
N PHE A 163 -14.42 -21.43 -7.18
CA PHE A 163 -13.08 -21.95 -6.90
C PHE A 163 -12.29 -21.08 -5.89
N GLN A 164 -12.82 -19.96 -5.47
CA GLN A 164 -12.09 -19.01 -4.62
C GLN A 164 -11.57 -19.64 -3.33
N GLN A 165 -12.41 -20.40 -2.60
CA GLN A 165 -11.98 -20.98 -1.32
C GLN A 165 -10.87 -22.03 -1.47
N PRO A 166 -10.97 -23.02 -2.37
CA PRO A 166 -9.85 -23.92 -2.63
C PRO A 166 -8.55 -23.21 -3.04
N TYR A 167 -8.64 -22.18 -3.89
CA TYR A 167 -7.47 -21.41 -4.30
C TYR A 167 -6.86 -20.60 -3.17
N ARG A 168 -7.64 -20.00 -2.29
CA ARG A 168 -7.14 -19.32 -1.08
C ARG A 168 -6.31 -20.28 -0.22
N ILE A 169 -6.79 -21.50 -0.02
CA ILE A 169 -6.07 -22.53 0.74
C ILE A 169 -4.75 -22.86 0.05
N ILE A 170 -4.78 -23.24 -1.23
CA ILE A 170 -3.60 -23.63 -2.00
C ILE A 170 -2.57 -22.50 -2.04
N LYS A 171 -3.01 -21.27 -2.33
CA LYS A 171 -2.13 -20.11 -2.42
C LYS A 171 -1.51 -19.70 -1.08
N THR A 172 -2.23 -19.88 0.01
CA THR A 172 -1.67 -19.66 1.36
C THR A 172 -0.52 -20.63 1.61
N TRP A 173 -0.69 -21.90 1.32
CA TRP A 173 0.40 -22.89 1.49
C TRP A 173 1.55 -22.67 0.51
N GLU A 174 1.28 -22.32 -0.73
CA GLU A 174 2.31 -21.95 -1.72
C GLU A 174 3.15 -20.76 -1.21
N LEU A 175 2.48 -19.72 -0.66
CA LEU A 175 3.16 -18.56 -0.08
C LEU A 175 4.05 -18.96 1.10
N LEU A 176 3.55 -19.80 2.02
CA LEU A 176 4.32 -20.25 3.18
C LEU A 176 5.55 -21.08 2.76
N LEU A 177 5.40 -21.98 1.79
CA LEU A 177 6.52 -22.73 1.22
C LEU A 177 7.53 -21.80 0.52
N TYR A 178 7.07 -20.78 -0.19
CA TYR A 178 7.92 -19.77 -0.79
C TYR A 178 8.71 -19.00 0.28
N LEU A 179 8.05 -18.51 1.33
CA LEU A 179 8.68 -17.79 2.44
C LEU A 179 9.68 -18.69 3.19
N GLY A 180 9.38 -19.97 3.33
CA GLY A 180 10.31 -20.94 3.91
C GLY A 180 11.65 -21.00 3.18
N LYS A 181 11.64 -20.90 1.83
CA LYS A 181 12.85 -20.92 0.98
C LYS A 181 13.46 -19.53 0.75
N MET A 182 12.70 -18.45 0.94
CA MET A 182 13.15 -17.09 0.70
C MET A 182 14.31 -16.72 1.63
N ASN A 183 15.33 -16.04 1.10
CA ASN A 183 16.39 -15.43 1.91
C ASN A 183 16.14 -13.93 2.06
N PRO A 184 15.74 -13.43 3.25
CA PRO A 184 15.42 -12.01 3.46
C PRO A 184 16.60 -11.06 3.22
N GLN A 185 17.84 -11.53 3.38
CA GLN A 185 19.05 -10.72 3.18
C GLN A 185 19.38 -10.52 1.69
N ARG A 186 18.92 -11.45 0.83
CA ARG A 186 19.11 -11.40 -0.63
C ARG A 186 17.90 -10.84 -1.38
N THR A 187 16.83 -10.53 -0.66
CA THR A 187 15.59 -10.01 -1.24
C THR A 187 15.59 -8.48 -1.10
N GLN A 188 15.13 -7.78 -2.13
CA GLN A 188 15.06 -6.33 -2.12
C GLN A 188 14.08 -5.85 -1.03
N ARG A 189 14.62 -5.18 -0.01
CA ARG A 189 13.83 -4.56 1.05
C ARG A 189 13.34 -3.18 0.62
N LEU A 190 12.21 -2.78 1.17
CA LEU A 190 11.74 -1.41 1.05
C LEU A 190 12.54 -0.49 1.99
N ASN A 191 12.68 0.77 1.59
CA ASN A 191 13.35 1.76 2.43
C ASN A 191 12.43 2.22 3.56
N GLU A 192 13.04 2.44 4.71
CA GLU A 192 12.43 3.13 5.84
C GLU A 192 12.77 4.62 5.78
N TYR A 193 11.82 5.46 6.18
CA TYR A 193 11.96 6.92 6.17
C TYR A 193 11.70 7.46 7.58
N GLN A 194 12.62 8.26 8.10
CA GLN A 194 12.48 8.89 9.41
C GLN A 194 11.30 9.87 9.41
N ALA A 195 10.66 10.07 10.56
CA ALA A 195 9.47 10.91 10.70
C ALA A 195 9.68 12.34 10.18
N GLU A 196 10.87 12.92 10.38
CA GLU A 196 11.23 14.22 9.85
C GLU A 196 11.22 14.25 8.32
N GLN A 197 11.81 13.25 7.67
CA GLN A 197 11.81 13.12 6.21
C GLN A 197 10.39 12.99 5.66
N VAL A 198 9.56 12.17 6.29
CA VAL A 198 8.14 12.00 5.93
C VAL A 198 7.40 13.33 6.06
N THR A 199 7.63 14.06 7.14
CA THR A 199 7.02 15.37 7.39
C THR A 199 7.41 16.39 6.32
N LEU A 200 8.70 16.50 5.99
CA LEU A 200 9.19 17.39 4.94
C LEU A 200 8.59 17.02 3.57
N ILE A 201 8.56 15.75 3.22
CA ILE A 201 7.99 15.29 1.94
C ILE A 201 6.48 15.60 1.86
N ARG A 202 5.74 15.48 2.97
CA ARG A 202 4.32 15.85 3.02
C ARG A 202 4.11 17.37 2.87
N GLN A 203 4.96 18.19 3.50
CA GLN A 203 4.93 19.64 3.32
C GLN A 203 5.21 20.04 1.86
N ILE A 204 6.23 19.41 1.24
CA ILE A 204 6.53 19.61 -0.19
C ILE A 204 5.33 19.23 -1.05
N HIS A 205 4.71 18.07 -0.81
CA HIS A 205 3.51 17.64 -1.50
C HIS A 205 2.39 18.68 -1.37
N ALA A 206 2.08 19.14 -0.17
CA ALA A 206 1.05 20.15 0.06
C ALA A 206 1.33 21.44 -0.72
N GLN A 207 2.58 21.93 -0.70
CA GLN A 207 2.98 23.09 -1.49
C GLN A 207 2.75 22.89 -2.99
N LEU A 208 3.12 21.72 -3.53
CA LEU A 208 2.97 21.39 -4.94
C LEU A 208 1.51 21.37 -5.38
N ILE A 209 0.63 20.76 -4.57
CA ILE A 209 -0.79 20.63 -4.89
C ILE A 209 -1.55 21.94 -4.73
N GLN A 210 -1.15 22.79 -3.76
CA GLN A 210 -1.73 24.11 -3.60
C GLN A 210 -1.32 25.12 -4.69
N ASN A 211 -0.25 24.83 -5.45
CA ASN A 211 0.31 25.74 -6.46
C ASN A 211 0.48 25.01 -7.80
N LEU A 212 -0.62 24.45 -8.34
CA LEU A 212 -0.59 23.69 -9.59
C LEU A 212 -0.20 24.56 -10.81
N ASP A 213 -0.39 25.86 -10.75
CA ASP A 213 0.03 26.84 -11.75
C ASP A 213 1.55 27.02 -11.82
N LYS A 214 2.26 26.77 -10.71
CA LYS A 214 3.70 27.02 -10.61
C LYS A 214 4.54 25.78 -10.97
N ARG A 215 5.75 26.04 -11.43
CA ARG A 215 6.77 25.02 -11.66
C ARG A 215 7.81 25.10 -10.56
N PHE A 216 8.10 23.98 -9.95
CA PHE A 216 9.17 23.82 -8.98
C PHE A 216 10.19 22.82 -9.49
N THR A 217 11.48 23.18 -9.43
CA THR A 217 12.55 22.23 -9.71
C THR A 217 12.89 21.42 -8.46
N ILE A 218 13.48 20.25 -8.66
CA ILE A 218 13.93 19.40 -7.53
C ILE A 218 14.98 20.14 -6.69
N GLU A 219 15.83 20.91 -7.33
CA GLU A 219 16.90 21.69 -6.72
C GLU A 219 16.35 22.84 -5.86
N GLU A 220 15.28 23.51 -6.31
CA GLU A 220 14.58 24.55 -5.52
C GLU A 220 13.94 23.94 -4.28
N LEU A 221 13.18 22.87 -4.43
CA LEU A 221 12.54 22.17 -3.31
C LEU A 221 13.59 21.63 -2.33
N SER A 222 14.68 21.04 -2.83
CA SER A 222 15.78 20.53 -2.03
C SER A 222 16.42 21.63 -1.16
N ARG A 223 16.67 22.80 -1.73
CA ARG A 223 17.21 23.95 -0.99
C ARG A 223 16.22 24.54 0.00
N GLN A 224 14.96 24.70 -0.41
CA GLN A 224 13.92 25.30 0.43
C GLN A 224 13.66 24.48 1.70
N TYR A 225 13.65 23.13 1.57
CA TYR A 225 13.32 22.22 2.66
C TYR A 225 14.55 21.55 3.29
N LEU A 226 15.75 21.93 2.91
CA LEU A 226 17.02 21.39 3.42
C LEU A 226 17.09 19.85 3.38
N ILE A 227 16.51 19.25 2.33
CA ILE A 227 16.51 17.82 2.05
C ILE A 227 17.33 17.53 0.80
N ASN A 228 18.19 16.50 0.80
CA ASN A 228 18.94 16.19 -0.40
C ASN A 228 18.05 15.66 -1.53
N THR A 229 18.44 15.91 -2.78
CA THR A 229 17.63 15.59 -3.97
C THR A 229 17.34 14.10 -4.12
N THR A 230 18.24 13.23 -3.71
CA THR A 230 18.05 11.76 -3.78
C THR A 230 17.03 11.30 -2.75
N THR A 231 17.14 11.74 -1.50
CA THR A 231 16.16 11.45 -0.43
C THR A 231 14.79 12.00 -0.81
N LEU A 232 14.72 13.22 -1.36
CA LEU A 232 13.46 13.81 -1.83
C LEU A 232 12.82 12.96 -2.93
N LYS A 233 13.55 12.61 -4.00
CA LYS A 233 13.02 11.81 -5.12
C LYS A 233 12.55 10.44 -4.67
N ASN A 234 13.39 9.73 -3.91
CA ASN A 234 13.11 8.37 -3.46
C ASN A 234 11.97 8.35 -2.44
N GLY A 235 11.99 9.23 -1.44
CA GLY A 235 10.96 9.31 -0.43
C GLY A 235 9.62 9.76 -1.01
N PHE A 236 9.60 10.74 -1.91
CA PHE A 236 8.37 11.16 -2.58
C PHE A 236 7.77 10.00 -3.40
N LYS A 237 8.60 9.28 -4.17
CA LYS A 237 8.15 8.11 -4.93
C LYS A 237 7.67 6.98 -4.01
N ALA A 238 8.34 6.74 -2.89
CA ALA A 238 7.93 5.73 -1.92
C ALA A 238 6.58 6.07 -1.29
N ILE A 239 6.36 7.34 -0.90
CA ILE A 239 5.13 7.78 -0.25
C ILE A 239 3.98 7.87 -1.25
N TYR A 240 4.16 8.50 -2.43
CA TYR A 240 3.09 8.80 -3.37
C TYR A 240 3.04 7.91 -4.62
N GLY A 241 3.98 7.00 -4.79
CA GLY A 241 3.98 6.00 -5.87
C GLY A 241 4.52 6.50 -7.21
N ALA A 242 4.74 7.80 -7.37
CA ALA A 242 5.15 8.42 -8.62
C ALA A 242 6.27 9.44 -8.41
N SER A 243 6.99 9.79 -9.46
CA SER A 243 7.91 10.94 -9.39
C SER A 243 7.12 12.24 -9.14
N ILE A 244 7.76 13.25 -8.56
CA ILE A 244 7.14 14.57 -8.32
C ILE A 244 6.50 15.11 -9.60
N ALA A 245 7.20 15.05 -10.73
CA ALA A 245 6.68 15.56 -12.01
C ALA A 245 5.43 14.80 -12.49
N ALA A 246 5.42 13.47 -12.41
CA ALA A 246 4.29 12.64 -12.80
C ALA A 246 3.09 12.85 -11.85
N HIS A 247 3.34 12.98 -10.56
CA HIS A 247 2.32 13.22 -9.54
C HIS A 247 1.64 14.59 -9.75
N VAL A 248 2.43 15.65 -9.91
CA VAL A 248 1.90 16.99 -10.19
C VAL A 248 1.16 17.03 -11.54
N LYS A 249 1.67 16.34 -12.59
CA LYS A 249 0.95 16.23 -13.88
C LYS A 249 -0.43 15.61 -13.68
N MET A 250 -0.55 14.56 -12.88
CA MET A 250 -1.84 13.92 -12.62
C MET A 250 -2.81 14.88 -11.93
N HIS A 251 -2.41 15.53 -10.84
CA HIS A 251 -3.26 16.49 -10.13
C HIS A 251 -3.67 17.70 -11.00
N ARG A 252 -2.78 18.20 -11.87
CA ARG A 252 -3.11 19.22 -12.86
C ARG A 252 -4.23 18.79 -13.80
N MET A 253 -4.18 17.54 -14.27
CA MET A 253 -5.19 17.01 -15.19
C MET A 253 -6.50 16.68 -14.47
N GLU A 254 -6.46 16.20 -13.24
CA GLU A 254 -7.65 16.01 -12.40
C GLU A 254 -8.38 17.33 -12.13
N TYR A 255 -7.64 18.37 -11.75
CA TYR A 255 -8.20 19.70 -11.55
C TYR A 255 -8.78 20.29 -12.86
N ALA A 256 -8.06 20.15 -13.98
CA ALA A 256 -8.55 20.57 -15.28
C ALA A 256 -9.82 19.82 -15.69
N ALA A 257 -9.89 18.52 -15.48
CA ALA A 257 -11.07 17.71 -15.74
C ALA A 257 -12.28 18.16 -14.91
N LYS A 258 -12.04 18.51 -13.62
CA LYS A 258 -13.06 19.11 -12.76
C LYS A 258 -13.56 20.44 -13.33
N CYS A 259 -12.66 21.36 -13.69
CA CYS A 259 -13.04 22.66 -14.29
C CYS A 259 -13.81 22.50 -15.60
N LEU A 260 -13.43 21.52 -16.42
CA LEU A 260 -14.13 21.25 -17.68
C LEU A 260 -15.58 20.79 -17.49
N ARG A 261 -15.87 20.03 -16.41
CA ARG A 261 -17.23 19.58 -16.06
C ARG A 261 -18.07 20.66 -15.38
N GLU A 262 -17.45 21.45 -14.50
CA GLU A 262 -18.16 22.32 -13.56
C GLU A 262 -18.25 23.77 -14.05
N THR A 263 -17.48 24.15 -15.08
CA THR A 263 -17.44 25.54 -15.57
C THR A 263 -17.49 25.64 -17.09
N SER A 264 -17.92 26.81 -17.58
CA SER A 264 -17.85 27.19 -19.01
C SER A 264 -16.52 27.88 -19.37
N ALA A 265 -15.52 27.89 -18.48
CA ALA A 265 -14.27 28.60 -18.72
C ALA A 265 -13.57 28.12 -20.02
N PRO A 266 -12.98 29.01 -20.80
CA PRO A 266 -12.23 28.64 -21.98
C PRO A 266 -11.11 27.63 -21.68
N VAL A 267 -10.89 26.67 -22.58
CA VAL A 267 -9.82 25.65 -22.43
C VAL A 267 -8.45 26.30 -22.25
N THR A 268 -8.23 27.47 -22.89
CA THR A 268 -7.00 28.26 -22.73
C THR A 268 -6.82 28.81 -21.33
N THR A 269 -7.89 29.20 -20.64
CA THR A 269 -7.88 29.69 -19.26
C THR A 269 -7.55 28.53 -18.31
N ILE A 270 -8.24 27.41 -18.44
CA ILE A 270 -7.98 26.20 -17.64
C ILE A 270 -6.54 25.74 -17.81
N ALA A 271 -6.00 25.75 -19.06
CA ALA A 271 -4.62 25.38 -19.32
C ALA A 271 -3.62 26.24 -18.51
N LYS A 272 -3.85 27.56 -18.46
CA LYS A 272 -3.01 28.48 -17.68
C LYS A 272 -3.12 28.25 -16.17
N GLU A 273 -4.33 28.04 -15.67
CA GLU A 273 -4.58 27.77 -14.24
C GLU A 273 -3.88 26.50 -13.74
N VAL A 274 -3.62 25.53 -14.63
CA VAL A 274 -2.87 24.32 -14.32
C VAL A 274 -1.41 24.37 -14.78
N GLY A 275 -0.87 25.57 -15.03
CA GLY A 275 0.56 25.80 -15.27
C GLY A 275 1.06 25.40 -16.67
N TYR A 276 0.18 25.43 -17.70
CA TYR A 276 0.56 25.22 -19.10
C TYR A 276 0.58 26.54 -19.86
N ASP A 277 1.74 26.93 -20.38
CA ASP A 277 1.91 28.13 -21.21
C ASP A 277 1.31 27.99 -22.61
N SER A 278 1.05 26.73 -23.05
CA SER A 278 0.55 26.41 -24.39
C SER A 278 -0.63 25.48 -24.32
N GLN A 279 -1.73 25.87 -24.97
CA GLN A 279 -2.92 25.03 -25.10
C GLN A 279 -2.62 23.70 -25.82
N SER A 280 -1.70 23.69 -26.78
CA SER A 280 -1.30 22.46 -27.49
C SER A 280 -0.63 21.47 -26.53
N LYS A 281 0.33 21.92 -25.69
CA LYS A 281 0.98 21.08 -24.67
C LYS A 281 -0.02 20.58 -23.62
N PHE A 282 -0.96 21.44 -23.21
CA PHE A 282 -2.05 21.04 -22.30
C PHE A 282 -2.93 19.97 -22.92
N THR A 283 -3.41 20.19 -24.17
CA THR A 283 -4.27 19.23 -24.88
C THR A 283 -3.59 17.88 -25.04
N SER A 284 -2.29 17.85 -25.39
CA SER A 284 -1.54 16.60 -25.47
C SER A 284 -1.46 15.90 -24.12
N ALA A 285 -1.09 16.63 -23.04
CA ALA A 285 -1.00 16.07 -21.70
C ALA A 285 -2.33 15.55 -21.16
N PHE A 286 -3.45 16.23 -21.50
CA PHE A 286 -4.79 15.82 -21.13
C PHE A 286 -5.23 14.55 -21.89
N LYS A 287 -4.94 14.50 -23.19
CA LYS A 287 -5.24 13.34 -24.04
C LYS A 287 -4.44 12.10 -23.62
N ASP A 288 -3.19 12.26 -23.16
CA ASP A 288 -2.38 11.15 -22.63
C ASP A 288 -3.05 10.45 -21.43
N ILE A 289 -3.81 11.20 -20.63
CA ILE A 289 -4.43 10.68 -19.38
C ILE A 289 -5.87 10.25 -19.60
N TYR A 290 -6.66 11.07 -20.30
CA TYR A 290 -8.10 10.84 -20.48
C TYR A 290 -8.48 10.23 -21.83
N HIS A 291 -7.51 9.98 -22.72
CA HIS A 291 -7.66 9.41 -24.07
C HIS A 291 -8.60 10.20 -24.99
N MET A 292 -8.92 11.44 -24.62
CA MET A 292 -9.72 12.39 -25.38
C MET A 292 -9.24 13.82 -25.17
N THR A 293 -9.60 14.72 -26.09
CA THR A 293 -9.24 16.14 -25.95
C THR A 293 -10.09 16.81 -24.85
N PRO A 294 -9.62 17.93 -24.25
CA PRO A 294 -10.42 18.70 -23.28
C PRO A 294 -11.80 19.10 -23.79
N ARG A 295 -11.95 19.38 -25.11
CA ARG A 295 -13.19 19.76 -25.76
C ARG A 295 -14.15 18.58 -25.80
N GLU A 296 -13.70 17.41 -26.26
CA GLU A 296 -14.48 16.17 -26.28
C GLU A 296 -14.89 15.76 -24.85
N TYR A 297 -13.98 15.88 -23.90
CA TYR A 297 -14.25 15.58 -22.49
C TYR A 297 -15.39 16.46 -21.95
N ARG A 298 -15.35 17.77 -22.21
CA ARG A 298 -16.44 18.68 -21.81
C ARG A 298 -17.76 18.27 -22.44
N GLN A 299 -17.80 17.98 -23.75
CA GLN A 299 -19.05 17.61 -24.47
C GLN A 299 -19.67 16.31 -23.91
N GLN A 300 -18.86 15.37 -23.40
CA GLN A 300 -19.37 14.11 -22.87
C GLN A 300 -19.84 14.20 -21.41
N HIS A 301 -19.41 15.24 -20.67
CA HIS A 301 -19.64 15.34 -19.24
C HIS A 301 -20.37 16.65 -18.82
N SER A 302 -20.81 17.45 -19.76
CA SER A 302 -21.64 18.66 -19.55
C SER A 302 -23.10 18.35 -19.47
#